data_5769446219733b0f564d3d4e5728d6a9
#
_entry.id   5769446219733b0f564d3d4e5728d6a9
#
_cell.length_a   1.000
_cell.length_b   1.000
_cell.length_c   1.000
_cell.angle_alpha   90.00
_cell.angle_beta   90.00
_cell.angle_gamma   90.00
#
_symmetry.space_group_name_H-M   'P 1'
#
loop_
_entity.id
_entity.type
_entity.pdbx_description
1 polymer ?
#
loop_
_entity_poly.entity_id
_entity_poly.type
_entity_poly.pdbx_seq_one_letter_code
_entity_poly.pdbx_strand_id
1 'polypeptide(L)'
;MKFAIIPPVRSNVTADPDWMSGFARHAEALGFESIVLVEHAVVVSGYEHKYPYSDSGRMPLPDQCIVPDPLDLLAYLAATTSRLQLATGVLILPEHHPVVLAKRLATIDRLSAGRLRLCIGVGWMREELEACGIDFSTRGRRTDECIDVLRVLWGTEDPNGLSFQGEFFEFEHAHSNPKPVQEGGVPIHIGGHSEAAARRAGQRGDGFQPLGLRGEELSFMLNVMNEAAERAGRDPAALELSLGGALSTTTSESVKEAAHYGADRLVVSPSQNTELSAVCDEMSEFAERVRMRPLW
;
A
#
# COMPACT_ATOMS: atom_id res chain seq x y z
N MET A 1 -12.91 -6.19 12.18
CA MET A 1 -12.04 -5.06 11.76
C MET A 1 -10.59 -5.48 11.94
N LYS A 2 -9.81 -5.44 10.86
CA LYS A 2 -8.36 -5.62 10.87
C LYS A 2 -7.68 -4.27 11.19
N PHE A 3 -6.50 -4.27 11.81
CA PHE A 3 -5.72 -3.07 12.06
C PHE A 3 -4.35 -3.20 11.42
N ALA A 4 -3.99 -2.23 10.59
CA ALA A 4 -2.68 -2.09 9.99
C ALA A 4 -1.95 -0.90 10.62
N ILE A 5 -0.61 -0.93 10.68
CA ILE A 5 0.15 0.13 11.30
C ILE A 5 1.23 0.67 10.36
N ILE A 6 1.30 2.00 10.24
CA ILE A 6 2.39 2.71 9.56
C ILE A 6 3.43 3.09 10.62
N PRO A 7 4.72 2.80 10.46
CA PRO A 7 5.74 3.29 11.38
C PRO A 7 5.87 4.83 11.36
N PRO A 8 6.48 5.46 12.39
CA PRO A 8 6.60 6.91 12.47
C PRO A 8 7.66 7.46 11.50
N VAL A 9 7.33 7.55 10.23
CA VAL A 9 8.24 7.90 9.12
C VAL A 9 8.96 9.24 9.34
N ARG A 10 8.26 10.25 9.93
CA ARG A 10 8.84 11.57 10.17
C ARG A 10 9.90 11.61 11.26
N SER A 11 10.00 10.56 12.05
CA SER A 11 10.99 10.44 13.12
C SER A 11 12.36 9.94 12.64
N ASN A 12 12.51 9.63 11.35
CA ASN A 12 13.73 9.12 10.73
C ASN A 12 14.26 7.80 11.33
N VAL A 13 13.41 7.01 11.99
CA VAL A 13 13.77 5.73 12.63
C VAL A 13 13.60 4.54 11.69
N THR A 14 12.96 4.74 10.53
CA THR A 14 12.60 3.65 9.62
C THR A 14 13.77 3.00 8.91
N ALA A 15 14.95 3.60 8.94
CA ALA A 15 16.19 3.00 8.43
C ALA A 15 17.03 2.30 9.53
N ASP A 16 16.59 2.32 10.77
CA ASP A 16 17.22 1.56 11.86
C ASP A 16 16.67 0.13 11.89
N PRO A 17 17.48 -0.90 11.60
CA PRO A 17 17.00 -2.27 11.49
C PRO A 17 16.54 -2.86 12.83
N ASP A 18 17.18 -2.49 13.95
CA ASP A 18 16.80 -2.99 15.27
C ASP A 18 15.49 -2.33 15.72
N TRP A 19 15.35 -1.02 15.49
CA TRP A 19 14.12 -0.30 15.77
C TRP A 19 12.94 -0.88 14.99
N MET A 20 13.10 -1.07 13.68
CA MET A 20 12.04 -1.60 12.81
C MET A 20 11.68 -3.05 13.13
N SER A 21 12.66 -3.89 13.46
CA SER A 21 12.41 -5.27 13.90
C SER A 21 11.65 -5.32 15.22
N GLY A 22 12.04 -4.47 16.18
CA GLY A 22 11.35 -4.33 17.47
C GLY A 22 9.91 -3.89 17.28
N PHE A 23 9.68 -2.85 16.49
CA PHE A 23 8.35 -2.33 16.16
C PHE A 23 7.47 -3.38 15.48
N ALA A 24 7.97 -4.07 14.46
CA ALA A 24 7.21 -5.09 13.73
C ALA A 24 6.84 -6.29 14.60
N ARG A 25 7.77 -6.76 15.44
CA ARG A 25 7.50 -7.85 16.40
C ARG A 25 6.47 -7.45 17.44
N HIS A 26 6.53 -6.22 17.94
CA HIS A 26 5.54 -5.72 18.88
C HIS A 26 4.15 -5.60 18.23
N ALA A 27 4.08 -5.08 17.00
CA ALA A 27 2.85 -5.04 16.22
C ALA A 27 2.25 -6.46 16.03
N GLU A 28 3.09 -7.43 15.67
CA GLU A 28 2.69 -8.83 15.54
C GLU A 28 2.16 -9.39 16.87
N ALA A 29 2.85 -9.15 17.97
CA ALA A 29 2.46 -9.64 19.29
C ALA A 29 1.12 -9.09 19.78
N LEU A 30 0.83 -7.81 19.47
CA LEU A 30 -0.45 -7.18 19.78
C LEU A 30 -1.60 -7.64 18.87
N GLY A 31 -1.31 -8.22 17.70
CA GLY A 31 -2.31 -8.68 16.74
C GLY A 31 -2.67 -7.66 15.66
N PHE A 32 -1.80 -6.69 15.38
CA PHE A 32 -1.92 -5.91 14.15
C PHE A 32 -1.86 -6.86 12.95
N GLU A 33 -2.77 -6.67 12.00
CA GLU A 33 -2.82 -7.52 10.81
C GLU A 33 -1.62 -7.27 9.90
N SER A 34 -1.22 -6.01 9.72
CA SER A 34 -0.14 -5.67 8.81
C SER A 34 0.68 -4.48 9.26
N ILE A 35 1.95 -4.45 8.81
CA ILE A 35 2.76 -3.25 8.75
C ILE A 35 2.66 -2.65 7.34
N VAL A 36 2.59 -1.30 7.25
CA VAL A 36 2.41 -0.58 5.99
C VAL A 36 3.56 0.39 5.81
N LEU A 37 4.34 0.24 4.74
CA LEU A 37 5.48 1.10 4.44
C LEU A 37 5.19 2.04 3.28
N VAL A 38 5.66 3.28 3.41
CA VAL A 38 5.52 4.33 2.38
C VAL A 38 6.73 4.34 1.45
N GLU A 39 6.58 4.97 0.29
CA GLU A 39 7.64 5.13 -0.69
C GLU A 39 7.85 6.59 -1.09
N HIS A 40 9.09 6.97 -1.22
CA HIS A 40 9.61 8.04 -2.06
C HIS A 40 10.97 7.59 -2.58
N ALA A 41 11.13 7.58 -3.91
CA ALA A 41 12.43 7.30 -4.53
C ALA A 41 13.39 8.47 -4.27
N VAL A 42 12.89 9.69 -4.38
CA VAL A 42 13.57 10.94 -4.01
C VAL A 42 12.54 11.96 -3.51
N VAL A 43 12.95 12.81 -2.57
CA VAL A 43 12.18 13.99 -2.18
C VAL A 43 12.88 15.22 -2.79
N VAL A 44 12.20 15.92 -3.69
CA VAL A 44 12.75 17.09 -4.36
C VAL A 44 12.47 18.35 -3.55
N SER A 45 13.50 19.03 -3.08
CA SER A 45 13.34 20.30 -2.36
C SER A 45 12.72 21.37 -3.27
N GLY A 46 11.72 22.06 -2.75
CA GLY A 46 11.07 23.15 -3.48
C GLY A 46 10.15 22.69 -4.62
N TYR A 47 9.69 21.44 -4.60
CA TYR A 47 8.72 20.95 -5.58
C TYR A 47 7.53 21.93 -5.76
N GLU A 48 7.05 22.07 -7.00
CA GLU A 48 5.98 23.01 -7.35
C GLU A 48 4.59 22.39 -7.20
N HIS A 49 4.48 21.08 -7.42
CA HIS A 49 3.21 20.36 -7.33
C HIS A 49 2.69 20.36 -5.89
N LYS A 50 1.38 20.67 -5.75
CA LYS A 50 0.76 20.64 -4.43
C LYS A 50 0.54 19.22 -3.94
N TYR A 51 0.96 18.96 -2.70
CA TYR A 51 0.62 17.71 -2.01
C TYR A 51 -0.90 17.63 -1.80
N PRO A 52 -1.56 16.61 -2.33
CA PRO A 52 -3.01 16.61 -2.43
C PRO A 52 -3.74 16.27 -1.10
N TYR A 53 -3.01 15.89 -0.06
CA TYR A 53 -3.56 15.42 1.22
C TYR A 53 -3.36 16.42 2.36
N SER A 54 -3.06 17.67 2.05
CA SER A 54 -2.84 18.74 3.03
C SER A 54 -3.35 20.07 2.48
N ASP A 55 -4.09 20.84 3.29
CA ASP A 55 -4.58 22.18 2.94
C ASP A 55 -3.43 23.14 2.62
N SER A 56 -2.27 22.94 3.24
CA SER A 56 -1.07 23.72 2.95
C SER A 56 -0.47 23.44 1.57
N GLY A 57 -0.87 22.34 0.93
CA GLY A 57 -0.25 21.83 -0.30
C GLY A 57 1.18 21.34 -0.12
N ARG A 58 1.63 21.17 1.13
CA ARG A 58 2.96 20.65 1.45
C ARG A 58 2.88 19.29 2.10
N MET A 59 3.78 18.40 1.67
CA MET A 59 3.94 17.08 2.27
C MET A 59 4.44 17.25 3.72
N PRO A 60 3.90 16.50 4.68
CA PRO A 60 4.29 16.62 6.10
C PRO A 60 5.61 15.91 6.42
N LEU A 61 6.44 15.62 5.43
CA LEU A 61 7.78 15.06 5.58
C LEU A 61 8.81 16.16 5.29
N PRO A 62 9.90 16.27 6.06
CA PRO A 62 11.02 17.14 5.70
C PRO A 62 11.71 16.64 4.42
N ASP A 63 12.30 17.55 3.64
CA ASP A 63 12.99 17.19 2.39
C ASP A 63 14.10 16.14 2.58
N GLN A 64 14.70 16.11 3.77
CA GLN A 64 15.77 15.18 4.13
C GLN A 64 15.27 14.00 4.96
N CYS A 65 13.98 13.64 4.87
CA CYS A 65 13.45 12.49 5.58
C CYS A 65 14.10 11.19 5.11
N ILE A 66 14.34 10.30 6.06
CA ILE A 66 14.90 8.99 5.79
C ILE A 66 13.73 8.03 5.49
N VAL A 67 13.53 7.74 4.21
CA VAL A 67 12.51 6.78 3.75
C VAL A 67 13.23 5.64 3.01
N PRO A 68 13.43 4.47 3.64
CA PRO A 68 14.00 3.31 2.96
C PRO A 68 13.09 2.81 1.85
N ASP A 69 13.68 2.14 0.85
CA ASP A 69 12.89 1.39 -0.14
C ASP A 69 11.94 0.42 0.58
N PRO A 70 10.62 0.53 0.35
CA PRO A 70 9.64 -0.26 1.10
C PRO A 70 9.76 -1.76 0.82
N LEU A 71 10.14 -2.16 -0.40
CA LEU A 71 10.22 -3.58 -0.76
C LEU A 71 11.42 -4.26 -0.11
N ASP A 72 12.56 -3.56 -0.01
CA ASP A 72 13.74 -4.09 0.65
C ASP A 72 13.52 -4.18 2.17
N LEU A 73 12.87 -3.17 2.76
CA LEU A 73 12.51 -3.20 4.18
C LEU A 73 11.45 -4.28 4.46
N LEU A 74 10.45 -4.47 3.60
CA LEU A 74 9.47 -5.56 3.75
C LEU A 74 10.14 -6.94 3.66
N ALA A 75 11.11 -7.13 2.76
CA ALA A 75 11.87 -8.38 2.66
C ALA A 75 12.68 -8.65 3.96
N TYR A 76 13.28 -7.61 4.54
CA TYR A 76 13.96 -7.70 5.83
C TYR A 76 12.99 -8.06 6.97
N LEU A 77 11.83 -7.40 7.04
CA LEU A 77 10.82 -7.67 8.06
C LEU A 77 10.14 -9.03 7.89
N ALA A 78 10.08 -9.56 6.67
CA ALA A 78 9.61 -10.92 6.41
C ALA A 78 10.41 -11.97 7.19
N ALA A 79 11.72 -11.76 7.34
CA ALA A 79 12.60 -12.66 8.08
C ALA A 79 12.52 -12.49 9.61
N THR A 80 11.98 -11.35 10.09
CA THR A 80 11.93 -11.03 11.53
C THR A 80 10.56 -11.23 12.15
N THR A 81 9.54 -11.52 11.36
CA THR A 81 8.14 -11.76 11.73
C THR A 81 7.64 -13.06 11.12
N SER A 82 6.53 -13.61 11.63
CA SER A 82 6.01 -14.90 11.19
C SER A 82 4.58 -14.84 10.63
N ARG A 83 3.77 -13.87 11.05
CA ARG A 83 2.34 -13.77 10.77
C ARG A 83 1.91 -12.39 10.28
N LEU A 84 2.67 -11.35 10.69
CA LEU A 84 2.39 -9.97 10.29
C LEU A 84 2.39 -9.85 8.77
N GLN A 85 1.29 -9.37 8.20
CA GLN A 85 1.21 -9.06 6.78
C GLN A 85 2.13 -7.87 6.46
N LEU A 86 2.68 -7.89 5.28
CA LEU A 86 3.66 -6.92 4.78
C LEU A 86 3.02 -6.10 3.67
N ALA A 87 2.83 -4.81 3.89
CA ALA A 87 2.10 -3.99 2.93
C ALA A 87 2.86 -2.71 2.56
N THR A 88 2.64 -2.22 1.33
CA THR A 88 3.00 -0.85 0.95
C THR A 88 1.80 0.08 1.17
N GLY A 89 2.04 1.38 1.31
CA GLY A 89 0.95 2.35 1.46
C GLY A 89 1.40 3.80 1.24
N VAL A 90 1.76 4.13 -0.01
CA VAL A 90 1.65 3.37 -1.27
C VAL A 90 3.02 3.10 -1.88
N LEU A 91 3.11 2.12 -2.79
CA LEU A 91 4.18 2.00 -3.76
C LEU A 91 3.83 2.90 -4.97
N ILE A 92 4.75 3.74 -5.41
CA ILE A 92 4.53 4.64 -6.56
C ILE A 92 4.74 3.83 -7.86
N LEU A 93 3.71 3.09 -8.26
CA LEU A 93 3.83 2.04 -9.27
C LEU A 93 4.46 2.48 -10.60
N PRO A 94 4.18 3.68 -11.18
CA PRO A 94 4.77 4.06 -12.45
C PRO A 94 6.29 4.26 -12.44
N GLU A 95 6.92 4.42 -11.26
CA GLU A 95 8.38 4.54 -11.12
C GLU A 95 9.10 3.21 -11.29
N HIS A 96 8.38 2.10 -11.19
CA HIS A 96 8.94 0.76 -11.31
C HIS A 96 8.77 0.19 -12.72
N HIS A 97 9.78 -0.56 -13.19
CA HIS A 97 9.62 -1.37 -14.38
C HIS A 97 8.85 -2.65 -14.02
N PRO A 98 7.63 -2.90 -14.56
CA PRO A 98 6.73 -3.93 -14.06
C PRO A 98 7.28 -5.36 -14.20
N VAL A 99 8.11 -5.64 -15.21
CA VAL A 99 8.75 -6.97 -15.37
C VAL A 99 9.72 -7.27 -14.22
N VAL A 100 10.54 -6.28 -13.85
CA VAL A 100 11.47 -6.41 -12.71
C VAL A 100 10.70 -6.46 -11.40
N LEU A 101 9.68 -5.60 -11.28
CA LEU A 101 8.84 -5.54 -10.10
C LEU A 101 8.06 -6.84 -9.88
N ALA A 102 7.51 -7.47 -10.92
CA ALA A 102 6.81 -8.75 -10.84
C ALA A 102 7.70 -9.84 -10.20
N LYS A 103 8.97 -9.91 -10.63
CA LYS A 103 9.97 -10.82 -10.06
C LYS A 103 10.23 -10.51 -8.59
N ARG A 104 10.44 -9.24 -8.25
CA ARG A 104 10.76 -8.79 -6.90
C ARG A 104 9.64 -9.10 -5.92
N LEU A 105 8.40 -8.75 -6.30
CA LEU A 105 7.20 -8.99 -5.48
C LEU A 105 6.94 -10.50 -5.29
N ALA A 106 7.04 -11.31 -6.35
CA ALA A 106 6.89 -12.76 -6.23
C ALA A 106 7.96 -13.38 -5.31
N THR A 107 9.18 -12.84 -5.32
CA THR A 107 10.24 -13.29 -4.43
C THR A 107 9.92 -12.96 -2.97
N ILE A 108 9.51 -11.70 -2.68
CA ILE A 108 9.12 -11.29 -1.32
C ILE A 108 7.93 -12.11 -0.83
N ASP A 109 6.96 -12.34 -1.70
CA ASP A 109 5.77 -13.14 -1.36
C ASP A 109 6.15 -14.59 -0.99
N ARG A 110 7.08 -15.21 -1.74
CA ARG A 110 7.65 -16.52 -1.39
C ARG A 110 8.40 -16.51 -0.07
N LEU A 111 9.29 -15.54 0.14
CA LEU A 111 10.08 -15.43 1.37
C LEU A 111 9.22 -15.16 2.60
N SER A 112 8.11 -14.48 2.42
CA SER A 112 7.13 -14.20 3.48
C SER A 112 6.05 -15.27 3.64
N ALA A 113 6.06 -16.34 2.83
CA ALA A 113 5.01 -17.36 2.82
C ALA A 113 3.60 -16.80 2.56
N GLY A 114 3.47 -15.90 1.57
CA GLY A 114 2.18 -15.36 1.13
C GLY A 114 1.64 -14.22 1.99
N ARG A 115 2.52 -13.47 2.69
CA ARG A 115 2.11 -12.35 3.55
C ARG A 115 2.20 -10.98 2.90
N LEU A 116 2.52 -10.90 1.59
CA LEU A 116 2.65 -9.62 0.90
C LEU A 116 1.30 -9.11 0.39
N ARG A 117 1.04 -7.82 0.58
CA ARG A 117 -0.05 -7.06 -0.04
C ARG A 117 0.50 -5.76 -0.60
N LEU A 118 0.14 -5.45 -1.82
CA LEU A 118 0.57 -4.25 -2.50
C LEU A 118 -0.54 -3.20 -2.43
N CYS A 119 -0.31 -2.05 -1.81
CA CYS A 119 -1.13 -0.86 -2.02
C CYS A 119 -0.33 0.13 -2.88
N ILE A 120 -0.88 0.49 -4.03
CA ILE A 120 -0.19 1.29 -5.05
C ILE A 120 -0.81 2.67 -5.20
N GLY A 121 0.02 3.63 -5.62
CA GLY A 121 -0.39 4.96 -6.04
C GLY A 121 0.19 5.32 -7.41
N VAL A 122 -0.32 6.41 -7.99
CA VAL A 122 0.16 6.93 -9.28
C VAL A 122 1.27 7.98 -9.14
N GLY A 123 1.62 8.37 -7.91
CA GLY A 123 2.52 9.48 -7.64
C GLY A 123 1.86 10.87 -7.79
N TRP A 124 2.19 11.78 -6.91
CA TRP A 124 1.69 13.16 -6.91
C TRP A 124 2.78 14.18 -7.22
N MET A 125 4.05 13.88 -6.86
CA MET A 125 5.20 14.76 -7.08
C MET A 125 5.70 14.56 -8.51
N ARG A 126 5.50 15.59 -9.35
CA ARG A 126 5.95 15.59 -10.75
C ARG A 126 7.46 15.40 -10.85
N GLU A 127 8.17 16.13 -10.02
CA GLU A 127 9.64 16.21 -10.04
C GLU A 127 10.27 14.85 -9.67
N GLU A 128 9.65 14.08 -8.81
CA GLU A 128 10.07 12.72 -8.45
C GLU A 128 9.89 11.76 -9.64
N LEU A 129 8.70 11.76 -10.24
CA LEU A 129 8.41 10.94 -11.42
C LEU A 129 9.35 11.28 -12.61
N GLU A 130 9.57 12.57 -12.86
CA GLU A 130 10.48 13.03 -13.92
C GLU A 130 11.94 12.66 -13.62
N ALA A 131 12.39 12.70 -12.35
CA ALA A 131 13.70 12.20 -11.94
C ALA A 131 13.86 10.69 -12.19
N CYS A 132 12.77 9.91 -12.08
CA CYS A 132 12.72 8.50 -12.45
C CYS A 132 12.53 8.27 -13.96
N GLY A 133 12.55 9.32 -14.79
CA GLY A 133 12.40 9.24 -16.25
C GLY A 133 10.96 9.01 -16.72
N ILE A 134 9.97 9.32 -15.90
CA ILE A 134 8.54 9.10 -16.19
C ILE A 134 7.88 10.44 -16.52
N ASP A 135 7.24 10.52 -17.69
CA ASP A 135 6.36 11.64 -18.02
C ASP A 135 5.15 11.65 -17.07
N PHE A 136 5.06 12.71 -16.26
CA PHE A 136 4.00 12.89 -15.28
C PHE A 136 2.59 12.77 -15.88
N SER A 137 2.39 13.20 -17.13
CA SER A 137 1.07 13.14 -17.81
C SER A 137 0.62 11.71 -18.12
N THR A 138 1.55 10.76 -18.19
CA THR A 138 1.28 9.35 -18.54
C THR A 138 1.05 8.48 -17.31
N ARG A 139 1.38 8.97 -16.10
CA ARG A 139 1.44 8.15 -14.87
C ARG A 139 0.21 7.29 -14.60
N GLY A 140 -0.99 7.79 -14.91
CA GLY A 140 -2.24 7.04 -14.72
C GLY A 140 -2.35 5.83 -15.65
N ARG A 141 -2.18 6.05 -16.98
CA ARG A 141 -2.22 4.98 -17.99
C ARG A 141 -1.08 3.98 -17.79
N ARG A 142 0.12 4.49 -17.48
CA ARG A 142 1.27 3.66 -17.17
C ARG A 142 1.03 2.77 -15.94
N THR A 143 0.37 3.29 -14.88
CA THR A 143 -0.05 2.50 -13.71
C THR A 143 -1.02 1.39 -14.11
N ASP A 144 -2.02 1.69 -14.94
CA ASP A 144 -2.99 0.70 -15.41
C ASP A 144 -2.29 -0.45 -16.15
N GLU A 145 -1.39 -0.12 -17.06
CA GLU A 145 -0.61 -1.09 -17.82
C GLU A 145 0.38 -1.88 -16.94
N CYS A 146 1.01 -1.23 -15.95
CA CYS A 146 1.83 -1.93 -14.96
C CYS A 146 1.04 -3.01 -14.21
N ILE A 147 -0.19 -2.72 -13.77
CA ILE A 147 -1.05 -3.71 -13.10
C ILE A 147 -1.32 -4.88 -14.04
N ASP A 148 -1.67 -4.59 -15.30
CA ASP A 148 -2.00 -5.61 -16.30
C ASP A 148 -0.76 -6.50 -16.56
N VAL A 149 0.45 -5.93 -16.69
CA VAL A 149 1.72 -6.69 -16.82
C VAL A 149 1.99 -7.56 -15.60
N LEU A 150 1.80 -7.04 -14.38
CA LEU A 150 1.97 -7.83 -13.15
C LEU A 150 1.03 -9.05 -13.15
N ARG A 151 -0.24 -8.87 -13.49
CA ARG A 151 -1.23 -9.96 -13.56
C ARG A 151 -0.84 -11.00 -14.62
N VAL A 152 -0.38 -10.58 -15.79
CA VAL A 152 0.11 -11.51 -16.84
C VAL A 152 1.29 -12.32 -16.32
N LEU A 153 2.31 -11.68 -15.75
CA LEU A 153 3.54 -12.35 -15.31
C LEU A 153 3.33 -13.27 -14.10
N TRP A 154 2.30 -13.04 -13.28
CA TRP A 154 1.93 -13.92 -12.17
C TRP A 154 0.92 -15.01 -12.56
N GLY A 155 0.30 -14.87 -13.72
CA GLY A 155 -0.69 -15.82 -14.23
C GLY A 155 -0.14 -17.23 -14.49
N THR A 156 -1.00 -18.10 -14.96
CA THR A 156 -0.67 -19.47 -15.30
C THR A 156 0.46 -19.55 -16.33
N GLU A 157 1.40 -20.46 -16.13
CA GLU A 157 2.50 -20.69 -17.08
C GLU A 157 1.97 -21.17 -18.41
N ASP A 158 2.52 -20.62 -19.51
CA ASP A 158 2.36 -21.10 -20.86
C ASP A 158 3.67 -21.76 -21.30
N PRO A 159 3.65 -22.97 -21.90
CA PRO A 159 4.86 -23.62 -22.41
C PRO A 159 5.66 -22.78 -23.41
N ASN A 160 4.98 -21.89 -24.15
CA ASN A 160 5.62 -20.98 -25.11
C ASN A 160 6.07 -19.67 -24.48
N GLY A 161 5.85 -19.47 -23.18
CA GLY A 161 6.07 -18.22 -22.48
C GLY A 161 4.90 -17.25 -22.60
N LEU A 162 4.90 -16.25 -21.71
CA LEU A 162 3.89 -15.20 -21.64
C LEU A 162 4.27 -14.03 -22.55
N SER A 163 3.29 -13.38 -23.15
CA SER A 163 3.50 -12.22 -24.01
C SER A 163 2.57 -11.08 -23.57
N PHE A 164 3.02 -9.85 -23.75
CA PHE A 164 2.26 -8.65 -23.47
C PHE A 164 2.60 -7.58 -24.51
N GLN A 165 1.60 -6.86 -24.99
CA GLN A 165 1.77 -5.71 -25.88
C GLN A 165 0.89 -4.57 -25.41
N GLY A 166 1.50 -3.45 -24.99
CA GLY A 166 0.85 -2.26 -24.49
C GLY A 166 1.41 -0.97 -25.09
N GLU A 167 1.07 0.15 -24.47
CA GLU A 167 1.58 1.48 -24.84
C GLU A 167 3.01 1.71 -24.33
N PHE A 168 3.32 1.20 -23.15
CA PHE A 168 4.57 1.46 -22.42
C PHE A 168 5.47 0.23 -22.31
N PHE A 169 4.89 -0.97 -22.37
CA PHE A 169 5.63 -2.21 -22.16
C PHE A 169 5.23 -3.25 -23.21
N GLU A 170 6.24 -3.96 -23.70
CA GLU A 170 6.02 -5.13 -24.55
C GLU A 170 7.07 -6.20 -24.26
N PHE A 171 6.68 -7.45 -24.37
CA PHE A 171 7.57 -8.62 -24.33
C PHE A 171 6.89 -9.82 -24.93
N GLU A 172 7.69 -10.75 -25.43
CA GLU A 172 7.22 -12.01 -26.01
C GLU A 172 7.95 -13.19 -25.38
N HIS A 173 7.25 -14.31 -25.25
CA HIS A 173 7.80 -15.60 -24.82
C HIS A 173 8.54 -15.55 -23.47
N ALA A 174 8.09 -14.70 -22.54
CA ALA A 174 8.75 -14.51 -21.25
C ALA A 174 8.31 -15.57 -20.23
N HIS A 175 9.27 -16.14 -19.49
CA HIS A 175 9.03 -16.98 -18.32
C HIS A 175 9.39 -16.23 -17.05
N SER A 176 8.41 -15.96 -16.19
CA SER A 176 8.60 -15.25 -14.93
C SER A 176 8.43 -16.18 -13.73
N ASN A 177 9.53 -16.65 -13.18
CA ASN A 177 9.58 -17.53 -12.00
C ASN A 177 10.56 -16.98 -10.96
N PRO A 178 10.26 -17.15 -9.63
CA PRO A 178 9.10 -17.87 -9.09
C PRO A 178 7.79 -17.13 -9.31
N LYS A 179 6.68 -17.85 -9.24
CA LYS A 179 5.35 -17.26 -9.11
C LYS A 179 5.10 -16.89 -7.64
N PRO A 180 4.22 -15.93 -7.32
CA PRO A 180 3.74 -15.73 -5.95
C PRO A 180 3.21 -17.02 -5.31
N VAL A 181 3.17 -17.07 -3.98
CA VAL A 181 2.51 -18.16 -3.23
C VAL A 181 1.00 -17.99 -3.28
N GLN A 182 0.54 -16.74 -3.24
CA GLN A 182 -0.86 -16.39 -3.24
C GLN A 182 -1.51 -16.71 -4.57
N GLU A 183 -2.67 -17.36 -4.54
CA GLU A 183 -3.43 -17.68 -5.75
C GLU A 183 -3.91 -16.41 -6.44
N GLY A 184 -3.73 -16.31 -7.75
CA GLY A 184 -4.04 -15.12 -8.53
C GLY A 184 -2.99 -13.99 -8.43
N GLY A 185 -1.89 -14.21 -7.68
CA GLY A 185 -0.81 -13.23 -7.50
C GLY A 185 -0.89 -12.45 -6.19
N VAL A 186 0.02 -11.49 -6.01
CA VAL A 186 -0.01 -10.60 -4.85
C VAL A 186 -1.24 -9.69 -4.94
N PRO A 187 -2.06 -9.55 -3.87
CA PRO A 187 -3.20 -8.65 -3.87
C PRO A 187 -2.78 -7.20 -4.12
N ILE A 188 -3.48 -6.51 -5.03
CA ILE A 188 -3.19 -5.12 -5.42
C ILE A 188 -4.34 -4.22 -4.95
N HIS A 189 -4.10 -3.41 -3.92
CA HIS A 189 -5.01 -2.36 -3.47
C HIS A 189 -4.64 -1.03 -4.14
N ILE A 190 -5.64 -0.22 -4.41
CA ILE A 190 -5.45 1.09 -5.04
C ILE A 190 -5.56 2.18 -3.99
N GLY A 191 -4.49 2.96 -3.84
CA GLY A 191 -4.47 4.15 -2.98
C GLY A 191 -4.90 5.40 -3.73
N GLY A 192 -5.45 6.37 -3.00
CA GLY A 192 -5.82 7.68 -3.52
C GLY A 192 -7.28 8.06 -3.27
N HIS A 193 -7.60 9.33 -3.49
CA HIS A 193 -8.89 9.94 -3.14
C HIS A 193 -9.62 10.54 -4.35
N SER A 194 -9.16 10.25 -5.57
CA SER A 194 -9.77 10.75 -6.81
C SER A 194 -10.72 9.72 -7.42
N GLU A 195 -11.68 10.19 -8.22
CA GLU A 195 -12.53 9.29 -8.99
C GLU A 195 -11.74 8.33 -9.91
N ALA A 196 -10.58 8.77 -10.43
CA ALA A 196 -9.72 7.92 -11.23
C ALA A 196 -9.15 6.77 -10.41
N ALA A 197 -8.78 7.02 -9.13
CA ALA A 197 -8.33 5.97 -8.22
C ALA A 197 -9.48 5.01 -7.88
N ALA A 198 -10.68 5.53 -7.58
CA ALA A 198 -11.87 4.71 -7.30
C ALA A 198 -12.23 3.82 -8.51
N ARG A 199 -12.26 4.39 -9.73
CA ARG A 199 -12.49 3.61 -10.96
C ARG A 199 -11.44 2.53 -11.17
N ARG A 200 -10.16 2.84 -10.95
CA ARG A 200 -9.05 1.86 -11.06
C ARG A 200 -9.22 0.75 -10.04
N ALA A 201 -9.60 1.07 -8.80
CA ALA A 201 -9.87 0.08 -7.77
C ALA A 201 -10.97 -0.90 -8.21
N GLY A 202 -12.10 -0.40 -8.70
CA GLY A 202 -13.17 -1.24 -9.23
C GLY A 202 -12.75 -2.10 -10.42
N GLN A 203 -12.02 -1.53 -11.37
CA GLN A 203 -11.67 -2.21 -12.62
C GLN A 203 -10.53 -3.22 -12.46
N ARG A 204 -9.52 -2.94 -11.63
CA ARG A 204 -8.23 -3.67 -11.59
C ARG A 204 -7.74 -4.06 -10.21
N GLY A 205 -8.22 -3.38 -9.14
CA GLY A 205 -7.75 -3.58 -7.77
C GLY A 205 -8.41 -4.77 -7.09
N ASP A 206 -7.79 -5.28 -6.04
CA ASP A 206 -8.37 -6.23 -5.08
C ASP A 206 -8.88 -5.50 -3.83
N GLY A 207 -8.66 -4.19 -3.75
CA GLY A 207 -9.15 -3.32 -2.69
C GLY A 207 -8.92 -1.85 -2.99
N PHE A 208 -9.47 -1.00 -2.13
CA PHE A 208 -9.38 0.45 -2.22
C PHE A 208 -8.94 1.06 -0.87
N GLN A 209 -8.01 2.00 -0.94
CA GLN A 209 -7.54 2.77 0.21
C GLN A 209 -7.69 4.27 -0.07
N PRO A 210 -8.92 4.82 0.08
CA PRO A 210 -9.18 6.24 -0.10
C PRO A 210 -8.61 7.04 1.07
N LEU A 211 -7.53 7.80 0.79
CA LEU A 211 -6.86 8.61 1.80
C LEU A 211 -7.70 9.84 2.17
N GLY A 212 -7.91 10.03 3.47
CA GLY A 212 -8.51 11.25 4.02
C GLY A 212 -10.00 11.43 3.79
N LEU A 213 -10.64 10.60 2.98
CA LEU A 213 -12.06 10.72 2.67
C LEU A 213 -12.95 10.29 3.83
N ARG A 214 -14.05 11.00 4.03
CA ARG A 214 -15.06 10.74 5.07
C ARG A 214 -16.44 11.17 4.58
N GLY A 215 -17.49 10.73 5.29
CA GLY A 215 -18.85 11.18 5.05
C GLY A 215 -19.31 10.99 3.59
N GLU A 216 -19.95 12.01 3.03
CA GLU A 216 -20.52 11.98 1.68
C GLU A 216 -19.47 11.79 0.59
N GLU A 217 -18.26 12.36 0.74
CA GLU A 217 -17.17 12.19 -0.21
C GLU A 217 -16.71 10.72 -0.28
N LEU A 218 -16.56 10.06 0.88
CA LEU A 218 -16.23 8.64 0.91
C LEU A 218 -17.33 7.81 0.26
N SER A 219 -18.60 8.06 0.61
CA SER A 219 -19.75 7.35 0.02
C SER A 219 -19.80 7.52 -1.50
N PHE A 220 -19.55 8.72 -2.00
CA PHE A 220 -19.49 8.99 -3.44
C PHE A 220 -18.37 8.17 -4.11
N MET A 221 -17.17 8.16 -3.55
CA MET A 221 -16.04 7.40 -4.12
C MET A 221 -16.26 5.89 -4.08
N LEU A 222 -16.92 5.37 -3.04
CA LEU A 222 -17.28 3.95 -2.96
C LEU A 222 -18.32 3.59 -4.05
N ASN A 223 -19.27 4.46 -4.32
CA ASN A 223 -20.22 4.27 -5.44
C ASN A 223 -19.50 4.24 -6.79
N VAL A 224 -18.57 5.19 -7.03
CA VAL A 224 -17.75 5.21 -8.26
C VAL A 224 -16.95 3.90 -8.42
N MET A 225 -16.37 3.39 -7.33
CA MET A 225 -15.65 2.12 -7.32
C MET A 225 -16.57 0.95 -7.66
N ASN A 226 -17.71 0.85 -6.99
CA ASN A 226 -18.69 -0.24 -7.18
C ASN A 226 -19.21 -0.29 -8.62
N GLU A 227 -19.66 0.85 -9.16
CA GLU A 227 -20.10 0.93 -10.54
C GLU A 227 -18.99 0.56 -11.54
N ALA A 228 -17.74 0.90 -11.25
CA ALA A 228 -16.61 0.55 -12.11
C ALA A 228 -16.32 -0.96 -12.05
N ALA A 229 -16.46 -1.59 -10.89
CA ALA A 229 -16.35 -3.04 -10.73
C ALA A 229 -17.45 -3.78 -11.49
N GLU A 230 -18.71 -3.38 -11.33
CA GLU A 230 -19.84 -3.98 -12.04
C GLU A 230 -19.70 -3.88 -13.56
N ARG A 231 -19.30 -2.71 -14.09
CA ARG A 231 -19.03 -2.52 -15.52
C ARG A 231 -17.89 -3.40 -16.04
N ALA A 232 -16.95 -3.74 -15.18
CA ALA A 232 -15.84 -4.65 -15.48
C ALA A 232 -16.20 -6.14 -15.27
N GLY A 233 -17.44 -6.45 -14.91
CA GLY A 233 -17.90 -7.82 -14.63
C GLY A 233 -17.35 -8.40 -13.34
N ARG A 234 -16.94 -7.54 -12.38
CA ARG A 234 -16.37 -7.92 -11.09
C ARG A 234 -17.38 -7.71 -9.97
N ASP A 235 -17.29 -8.52 -8.94
CA ASP A 235 -18.10 -8.37 -7.73
C ASP A 235 -17.55 -7.24 -6.83
N PRO A 236 -18.30 -6.13 -6.62
CA PRO A 236 -17.86 -5.07 -5.71
C PRO A 236 -17.64 -5.54 -4.28
N ALA A 237 -18.38 -6.56 -3.82
CA ALA A 237 -18.26 -7.09 -2.46
C ALA A 237 -16.95 -7.87 -2.23
N ALA A 238 -16.23 -8.24 -3.29
CA ALA A 238 -14.91 -8.86 -3.20
C ALA A 238 -13.77 -7.85 -2.99
N LEU A 239 -14.05 -6.53 -3.08
CA LEU A 239 -13.04 -5.49 -2.94
C LEU A 239 -12.85 -5.10 -1.46
N GLU A 240 -11.66 -5.33 -0.91
CA GLU A 240 -11.35 -4.90 0.46
C GLU A 240 -11.28 -3.37 0.57
N LEU A 241 -11.86 -2.80 1.62
CA LEU A 241 -11.79 -1.38 1.93
C LEU A 241 -10.86 -1.13 3.12
N SER A 242 -9.86 -0.25 2.93
CA SER A 242 -8.96 0.19 4.00
C SER A 242 -9.14 1.70 4.24
N LEU A 243 -9.45 2.10 5.47
CA LEU A 243 -9.58 3.51 5.87
C LEU A 243 -8.44 3.94 6.79
N GLY A 244 -8.16 5.23 6.82
CA GLY A 244 -7.08 5.81 7.62
C GLY A 244 -7.51 6.28 9.00
N GLY A 245 -6.58 6.23 9.97
CA GLY A 245 -6.74 6.76 11.33
C GLY A 245 -5.40 7.05 12.00
N ALA A 246 -5.43 7.42 13.27
CA ALA A 246 -4.24 7.55 14.11
C ALA A 246 -4.47 6.82 15.44
N LEU A 247 -3.41 6.27 16.03
CA LEU A 247 -3.54 5.56 17.32
C LEU A 247 -4.19 6.44 18.38
N SER A 248 -3.78 7.72 18.46
CA SER A 248 -4.23 8.67 19.49
C SER A 248 -5.72 9.03 19.39
N THR A 249 -6.30 9.05 18.20
CA THR A 249 -7.67 9.56 17.96
C THR A 249 -8.68 8.46 17.61
N THR A 250 -8.23 7.27 17.23
CA THR A 250 -9.13 6.16 16.88
C THR A 250 -9.73 5.55 18.14
N THR A 251 -11.05 5.53 18.21
CA THR A 251 -11.86 4.99 19.32
C THR A 251 -12.69 3.81 18.85
N SER A 252 -13.36 3.12 19.79
CA SER A 252 -14.34 2.08 19.44
C SER A 252 -15.48 2.61 18.56
N GLU A 253 -15.83 3.89 18.69
CA GLU A 253 -16.84 4.55 17.84
C GLU A 253 -16.31 4.74 16.41
N SER A 254 -15.06 5.20 16.27
CA SER A 254 -14.41 5.31 14.94
C SER A 254 -14.33 3.94 14.24
N VAL A 255 -14.11 2.87 14.99
CA VAL A 255 -14.10 1.49 14.45
C VAL A 255 -15.50 1.10 13.95
N LYS A 256 -16.57 1.44 14.69
CA LYS A 256 -17.95 1.17 14.25
C LYS A 256 -18.33 1.99 13.02
N GLU A 257 -17.94 3.26 12.99
CA GLU A 257 -18.15 4.13 11.83
C GLU A 257 -17.45 3.56 10.58
N ALA A 258 -16.19 3.16 10.69
CA ALA A 258 -15.48 2.51 9.60
C ALA A 258 -16.18 1.23 9.13
N ALA A 259 -16.64 0.40 10.07
CA ALA A 259 -17.40 -0.82 9.76
C ALA A 259 -18.73 -0.51 9.06
N HIS A 260 -19.38 0.61 9.36
CA HIS A 260 -20.59 1.05 8.69
C HIS A 260 -20.37 1.33 7.18
N TYR A 261 -19.18 1.82 6.81
CA TYR A 261 -18.79 1.97 5.40
C TYR A 261 -18.33 0.65 4.75
N GLY A 262 -18.34 -0.46 5.49
CA GLY A 262 -17.85 -1.75 4.98
C GLY A 262 -16.33 -1.90 5.03
N ALA A 263 -15.63 -1.09 5.84
CA ALA A 263 -14.18 -1.21 5.94
C ALA A 263 -13.75 -2.55 6.55
N ASP A 264 -12.84 -3.22 5.88
CA ASP A 264 -12.17 -4.43 6.37
C ASP A 264 -11.03 -4.09 7.32
N ARG A 265 -10.40 -2.93 7.10
CA ARG A 265 -9.16 -2.53 7.76
C ARG A 265 -9.12 -1.05 8.12
N LEU A 266 -8.56 -0.75 9.28
CA LEU A 266 -8.08 0.58 9.64
C LEU A 266 -6.56 0.59 9.61
N VAL A 267 -6.00 1.51 8.82
CA VAL A 267 -4.57 1.80 8.75
C VAL A 267 -4.29 2.97 9.68
N VAL A 268 -3.60 2.70 10.79
CA VAL A 268 -3.34 3.69 11.82
C VAL A 268 -1.86 4.06 11.91
N SER A 269 -1.57 5.26 12.38
CA SER A 269 -0.20 5.73 12.60
C SER A 269 0.01 6.13 14.06
N PRO A 270 1.18 5.83 14.66
CA PRO A 270 1.55 6.30 15.99
C PRO A 270 1.96 7.79 15.98
N SER A 271 2.24 8.31 17.15
CA SER A 271 2.95 9.58 17.31
C SER A 271 4.34 9.51 16.64
N GLN A 272 4.91 10.67 16.34
CA GLN A 272 6.23 10.75 15.73
C GLN A 272 7.33 10.75 16.80
N ASN A 273 7.34 9.72 17.65
CA ASN A 273 8.37 9.54 18.67
C ASN A 273 9.55 8.70 18.11
N THR A 274 10.76 9.00 18.55
CA THR A 274 11.98 8.26 18.21
C THR A 274 12.22 7.07 19.13
N GLU A 275 11.73 7.13 20.37
CA GLU A 275 11.90 6.07 21.37
C GLU A 275 10.94 4.91 21.08
N LEU A 276 11.50 3.74 20.76
CA LEU A 276 10.72 2.55 20.43
C LEU A 276 9.78 2.14 21.57
N SER A 277 10.24 2.21 22.83
CA SER A 277 9.41 1.85 23.99
C SER A 277 8.15 2.71 24.09
N ALA A 278 8.28 4.03 23.89
CA ALA A 278 7.14 4.94 23.94
C ALA A 278 6.13 4.68 22.81
N VAL A 279 6.60 4.33 21.62
CA VAL A 279 5.72 3.94 20.50
C VAL A 279 5.04 2.60 20.77
N CYS A 280 5.75 1.64 21.36
CA CYS A 280 5.18 0.35 21.78
C CYS A 280 4.11 0.50 22.86
N ASP A 281 4.32 1.41 23.82
CA ASP A 281 3.32 1.73 24.86
C ASP A 281 2.04 2.31 24.23
N GLU A 282 2.18 3.27 23.29
CA GLU A 282 1.06 3.85 22.55
C GLU A 282 0.27 2.78 21.75
N MET A 283 0.97 1.83 21.13
CA MET A 283 0.35 0.71 20.42
C MET A 283 -0.41 -0.22 21.37
N SER A 284 0.15 -0.49 22.54
CA SER A 284 -0.48 -1.34 23.56
C SER A 284 -1.75 -0.69 24.13
N GLU A 285 -1.68 0.60 24.48
CA GLU A 285 -2.86 1.37 24.92
C GLU A 285 -3.95 1.43 23.87
N PHE A 286 -3.57 1.56 22.59
CA PHE A 286 -4.52 1.50 21.47
C PHE A 286 -5.19 0.13 21.40
N ALA A 287 -4.41 -0.96 21.45
CA ALA A 287 -4.93 -2.33 21.37
C ALA A 287 -5.95 -2.61 22.48
N GLU A 288 -5.69 -2.15 23.70
CA GLU A 288 -6.62 -2.24 24.84
C GLU A 288 -7.89 -1.41 24.59
N ARG A 289 -7.75 -0.14 24.16
CA ARG A 289 -8.85 0.82 23.93
C ARG A 289 -9.85 0.31 22.90
N VAL A 290 -9.36 -0.29 21.79
CA VAL A 290 -10.22 -0.84 20.74
C VAL A 290 -10.57 -2.32 20.96
N ARG A 291 -10.08 -2.92 22.04
CA ARG A 291 -10.23 -4.35 22.38
C ARG A 291 -9.77 -5.25 21.23
N MET A 292 -8.60 -4.92 20.70
CA MET A 292 -7.99 -5.70 19.63
C MET A 292 -7.75 -7.14 20.11
N ARG A 293 -8.03 -8.09 19.26
CA ARG A 293 -7.77 -9.51 19.54
C ARG A 293 -6.74 -10.00 18.53
N PRO A 294 -5.76 -10.79 18.97
CA PRO A 294 -4.88 -11.48 18.03
C PRO A 294 -5.69 -12.23 16.98
N LEU A 295 -5.25 -12.14 15.72
CA LEU A 295 -5.91 -12.80 14.58
C LEU A 295 -5.53 -14.29 14.45
N TRP A 296 -4.69 -14.78 15.35
CA TRP A 296 -4.12 -16.13 15.35
C TRP A 296 -4.08 -16.75 16.76
#